data_ddd328e9c9e0e5f64407b2dcf4205f5d
#
_entry.id   ddd328e9c9e0e5f64407b2dcf4205f5d
#
_cell.length_a   1.000
_cell.length_b   1.000
_cell.length_c   1.000
_cell.angle_alpha   90.00
_cell.angle_beta   90.00
_cell.angle_gamma   90.00
#
_symmetry.space_group_name_H-M   'P 1'
#
loop_
_entity.id
_entity.type
_entity.pdbx_description
1 polymer ?
#
loop_
_entity_poly.entity_id
_entity_poly.type
_entity_poly.pdbx_seq_one_letter_code
_entity_poly.pdbx_strand_id
1 'polypeptide(L)'
;MVVQNIDKGKYPPATYSVYAPQIVSVLDLKRFGNEYKGSCPNCGGTDRFWITDYQGEVKVNCRKCGDWKAIIEALRGLNVYPTKDETVVNFPETEEVHPYLTRKRIKQHNAEVDEGDLKIQIINSKGQIQGTQFIDENGKKKFNHGLQYKGCFSVVNGPITDFAYISEGWATACSVTEATGKPCVFALNASNITNVVEELKAVKPNAKLIIAGDNDEAGIKACEKAFSDHGVENIMPHGQGLDWNDVWIARGAEYTRKALEPKNVLDEVIFPDQAIAQIAKTYLVKGWLTENTISAVFGPSNVGKSFFALDLSWHIAANEMWLNS
;
A
#
# COMPACT_ATOMS: atom_id res chain seq x y z
N MET A 1 13.46 32.89 -17.32
CA MET A 1 12.30 33.78 -17.10
C MET A 1 11.60 33.23 -15.85
N VAL A 2 11.64 34.01 -14.79
CA VAL A 2 11.29 33.65 -13.42
C VAL A 2 9.80 33.33 -13.36
N VAL A 3 9.46 32.12 -12.85
CA VAL A 3 8.08 31.76 -12.50
C VAL A 3 7.68 32.64 -11.32
N GLN A 4 6.72 33.53 -11.54
CA GLN A 4 6.18 34.40 -10.50
C GLN A 4 5.56 33.54 -9.40
N ASN A 5 5.91 33.85 -8.16
CA ASN A 5 5.33 33.34 -6.94
C ASN A 5 3.80 33.34 -7.02
N ILE A 6 3.21 32.17 -6.92
CA ILE A 6 1.80 32.01 -6.61
C ILE A 6 1.65 32.54 -5.18
N ASP A 7 0.75 33.51 -5.03
CA ASP A 7 0.41 34.16 -3.78
C ASP A 7 0.08 33.09 -2.70
N LYS A 8 0.99 32.94 -1.74
CA LYS A 8 0.92 31.91 -0.67
C LYS A 8 -0.26 32.10 0.28
N GLY A 9 -1.09 33.14 0.10
CA GLY A 9 -2.17 33.51 1.00
C GLY A 9 -3.56 32.99 0.64
N LYS A 10 -3.74 32.26 -0.47
CA LYS A 10 -5.10 31.95 -0.96
C LYS A 10 -5.51 30.47 -0.96
N TYR A 11 -4.60 29.54 -0.68
CA TYR A 11 -4.94 28.10 -0.70
C TYR A 11 -4.23 27.38 0.45
N PRO A 12 -4.95 26.57 1.23
CA PRO A 12 -4.32 25.80 2.30
C PRO A 12 -3.37 24.73 1.71
N PRO A 13 -2.14 24.59 2.21
CA PRO A 13 -1.11 23.74 1.61
C PRO A 13 -1.32 22.22 1.76
N ALA A 14 -2.18 21.79 2.65
CA ALA A 14 -2.26 20.38 3.06
C ALA A 14 -3.16 19.47 2.19
N THR A 15 -3.98 20.04 1.30
CA THR A 15 -5.01 19.26 0.56
C THR A 15 -4.59 18.80 -0.82
N TYR A 16 -3.47 19.22 -1.35
CA TYR A 16 -3.15 19.07 -2.78
C TYR A 16 -2.38 17.80 -3.15
N SER A 17 -1.66 17.18 -2.23
CA SER A 17 -0.92 15.94 -2.52
C SER A 17 -1.82 14.74 -2.87
N VAL A 18 -3.08 14.78 -2.47
CA VAL A 18 -4.07 13.73 -2.79
C VAL A 18 -4.40 13.72 -4.29
N TYR A 19 -4.28 14.85 -4.98
CA TYR A 19 -4.68 14.99 -6.37
C TYR A 19 -3.59 14.65 -7.38
N ALA A 20 -2.31 14.71 -7.02
CA ALA A 20 -1.21 14.39 -7.95
C ALA A 20 -1.35 12.98 -8.55
N PRO A 21 -1.57 11.91 -7.79
CA PRO A 21 -1.79 10.57 -8.33
C PRO A 21 -3.02 10.45 -9.23
N GLN A 22 -4.10 11.17 -8.89
CA GLN A 22 -5.34 11.17 -9.69
C GLN A 22 -5.13 11.88 -11.02
N ILE A 23 -4.47 13.06 -11.01
CA ILE A 23 -4.12 13.80 -12.23
C ILE A 23 -3.22 12.94 -13.12
N VAL A 24 -2.20 12.29 -12.54
CA VAL A 24 -1.29 11.40 -13.26
C VAL A 24 -2.05 10.26 -13.94
N SER A 25 -2.95 9.62 -13.21
CA SER A 25 -3.74 8.49 -13.73
C SER A 25 -4.73 8.90 -14.81
N VAL A 26 -5.50 9.97 -14.60
CA VAL A 26 -6.56 10.40 -15.55
C VAL A 26 -5.98 10.99 -16.82
N LEU A 27 -4.83 11.69 -16.73
CA LEU A 27 -4.17 12.29 -17.90
C LEU A 27 -3.07 11.39 -18.50
N ASP A 28 -2.87 10.18 -18.01
CA ASP A 28 -1.82 9.24 -18.44
C ASP A 28 -0.43 9.90 -18.50
N LEU A 29 -0.06 10.62 -17.43
CA LEU A 29 1.20 11.34 -17.39
C LEU A 29 2.36 10.38 -17.13
N LYS A 30 3.46 10.56 -17.84
CA LYS A 30 4.69 9.78 -17.67
C LYS A 30 5.64 10.45 -16.72
N ARG A 31 6.30 9.66 -15.87
CA ARG A 31 7.28 10.15 -14.90
C ARG A 31 8.63 10.48 -15.55
N PHE A 32 9.16 11.67 -15.22
CA PHE A 32 10.50 12.13 -15.63
C PHE A 32 11.19 12.76 -14.41
N GLY A 33 12.01 12.00 -13.70
CA GLY A 33 12.62 12.44 -12.44
C GLY A 33 11.56 12.75 -11.36
N ASN A 34 11.53 13.99 -10.90
CA ASN A 34 10.57 14.47 -9.90
C ASN A 34 9.30 15.11 -10.53
N GLU A 35 9.14 15.02 -11.83
CA GLU A 35 8.02 15.60 -12.56
C GLU A 35 7.23 14.51 -13.28
N TYR A 36 5.96 14.80 -13.59
CA TYR A 36 5.14 14.02 -14.51
C TYR A 36 4.78 14.87 -15.72
N LYS A 37 4.86 14.30 -16.91
CA LYS A 37 4.67 15.02 -18.19
C LYS A 37 3.66 14.32 -19.08
N GLY A 38 2.93 15.13 -19.88
CA GLY A 38 1.99 14.61 -20.85
C GLY A 38 1.19 15.68 -21.57
N SER A 39 -0.03 15.29 -21.99
CA SER A 39 -0.96 16.17 -22.68
C SER A 39 -1.54 17.21 -21.74
N CYS A 40 -1.65 18.46 -22.19
CA CYS A 40 -2.26 19.52 -21.41
C CYS A 40 -3.78 19.37 -21.42
N PRO A 41 -4.45 19.36 -20.26
CA PRO A 41 -5.91 19.22 -20.20
C PRO A 41 -6.66 20.41 -20.83
N ASN A 42 -6.01 21.59 -20.93
CA ASN A 42 -6.60 22.77 -21.53
C ASN A 42 -6.29 22.92 -23.04
N CYS A 43 -5.04 22.71 -23.48
CA CYS A 43 -4.66 23.02 -24.84
C CYS A 43 -4.13 21.81 -25.65
N GLY A 44 -4.20 20.59 -25.10
CA GLY A 44 -3.72 19.36 -25.72
C GLY A 44 -2.21 19.28 -25.95
N GLY A 45 -1.78 18.40 -26.84
CA GLY A 45 -0.37 18.13 -27.17
C GLY A 45 0.23 17.00 -26.34
N THR A 46 1.41 16.49 -26.72
CA THR A 46 1.94 15.24 -26.15
C THR A 46 2.84 15.41 -24.94
N ASP A 47 3.60 16.49 -24.81
CA ASP A 47 4.61 16.66 -23.73
C ASP A 47 4.71 18.09 -23.21
N ARG A 48 3.62 18.85 -23.24
CA ARG A 48 3.59 20.29 -22.94
C ARG A 48 3.23 20.60 -21.52
N PHE A 49 2.53 19.69 -20.90
CA PHE A 49 2.02 19.81 -19.54
C PHE A 49 2.91 19.04 -18.60
N TRP A 50 3.19 19.61 -17.43
CA TRP A 50 3.85 18.89 -16.35
C TRP A 50 3.29 19.29 -15.01
N ILE A 51 3.36 18.34 -14.09
CA ILE A 51 3.07 18.54 -12.68
C ILE A 51 4.28 18.15 -11.84
N THR A 52 4.47 18.86 -10.75
CA THR A 52 5.39 18.51 -9.66
C THR A 52 4.59 18.42 -8.38
N ASP A 53 4.83 17.37 -7.60
CA ASP A 53 4.39 17.28 -6.22
C ASP A 53 5.59 17.59 -5.32
N TYR A 54 5.56 18.75 -4.69
CA TYR A 54 6.61 19.17 -3.79
C TYR A 54 6.01 19.62 -2.47
N GLN A 55 6.37 18.91 -1.38
CA GLN A 55 5.91 19.21 -0.01
C GLN A 55 4.36 19.26 0.12
N GLY A 56 3.66 18.42 -0.62
CA GLY A 56 2.20 18.38 -0.58
C GLY A 56 1.50 19.40 -1.48
N GLU A 57 2.23 20.20 -2.25
CA GLU A 57 1.68 21.11 -3.25
C GLU A 57 1.83 20.54 -4.66
N VAL A 58 0.72 20.43 -5.40
CA VAL A 58 0.77 20.13 -6.83
C VAL A 58 0.96 21.42 -7.62
N LYS A 59 2.10 21.56 -8.27
CA LYS A 59 2.35 22.64 -9.22
C LYS A 59 2.08 22.15 -10.63
N VAL A 60 1.25 22.89 -11.35
CA VAL A 60 0.88 22.56 -12.73
C VAL A 60 1.38 23.66 -13.68
N ASN A 61 1.87 23.26 -14.84
CA ASN A 61 2.25 24.21 -15.88
C ASN A 61 2.17 23.60 -17.28
N CYS A 62 2.02 24.44 -18.29
CA CYS A 62 2.03 24.06 -19.69
C CYS A 62 2.91 25.00 -20.49
N ARG A 63 3.88 24.45 -21.24
CA ARG A 63 4.83 25.22 -22.05
C ARG A 63 4.17 26.03 -23.19
N LYS A 64 2.95 25.64 -23.61
CA LYS A 64 2.24 26.29 -24.70
C LYS A 64 1.29 27.36 -24.24
N CYS A 65 0.32 27.02 -23.37
CA CYS A 65 -0.68 28.01 -22.97
C CYS A 65 -0.24 28.86 -21.80
N GLY A 66 0.60 28.34 -20.89
CA GLY A 66 1.03 29.09 -19.70
C GLY A 66 -0.12 29.49 -18.76
N ASP A 67 -1.36 29.18 -19.11
CA ASP A 67 -2.56 29.58 -18.40
C ASP A 67 -2.93 28.56 -17.34
N TRP A 68 -2.35 28.72 -16.16
CA TRP A 68 -2.58 27.82 -15.04
C TRP A 68 -4.04 27.85 -14.55
N LYS A 69 -4.77 28.99 -14.71
CA LYS A 69 -6.17 29.09 -14.30
C LYS A 69 -7.07 28.21 -15.17
N ALA A 70 -6.90 28.30 -16.49
CA ALA A 70 -7.62 27.44 -17.44
C ALA A 70 -7.24 25.97 -17.27
N ILE A 71 -6.00 25.66 -16.92
CA ILE A 71 -5.56 24.28 -16.58
C ILE A 71 -6.30 23.77 -15.34
N ILE A 72 -6.37 24.55 -14.28
CA ILE A 72 -7.09 24.19 -13.05
C ILE A 72 -8.58 23.97 -13.32
N GLU A 73 -9.21 24.84 -14.09
CA GLU A 73 -10.63 24.64 -14.46
C GLU A 73 -10.85 23.37 -15.29
N ALA A 74 -9.93 23.06 -16.20
CA ALA A 74 -9.98 21.81 -16.96
C ALA A 74 -9.82 20.57 -16.06
N LEU A 75 -8.92 20.62 -15.07
CA LEU A 75 -8.73 19.55 -14.10
C LEU A 75 -9.94 19.37 -13.17
N ARG A 76 -10.64 20.47 -12.83
CA ARG A 76 -11.92 20.45 -12.11
C ARG A 76 -13.01 19.77 -12.92
N GLY A 77 -13.09 20.11 -14.20
CA GLY A 77 -14.03 19.47 -15.13
C GLY A 77 -13.81 17.96 -15.27
N LEU A 78 -12.61 17.46 -14.98
CA LEU A 78 -12.28 16.04 -14.95
C LEU A 78 -12.45 15.40 -13.55
N ASN A 79 -12.93 16.14 -12.56
CA ASN A 79 -13.07 15.72 -11.16
C ASN A 79 -11.73 15.25 -10.51
N VAL A 80 -10.60 15.74 -10.98
CA VAL A 80 -9.27 15.42 -10.45
C VAL A 80 -8.61 16.60 -9.74
N TYR A 81 -9.33 17.68 -9.53
CA TYR A 81 -8.92 18.86 -8.77
C TYR A 81 -10.13 19.46 -8.04
N PRO A 82 -9.97 19.96 -6.80
CA PRO A 82 -11.13 20.42 -6.01
C PRO A 82 -11.90 21.55 -6.68
N THR A 83 -13.21 21.51 -6.59
CA THR A 83 -14.08 22.63 -7.00
C THR A 83 -13.94 23.79 -6.03
N LYS A 84 -14.33 25.01 -6.47
CA LYS A 84 -14.25 26.19 -5.61
C LYS A 84 -15.11 26.08 -4.34
N ASP A 85 -16.15 25.26 -4.39
CA ASP A 85 -17.12 25.09 -3.30
C ASP A 85 -16.74 23.95 -2.34
N GLU A 86 -15.87 23.01 -2.76
CA GLU A 86 -15.33 21.96 -1.88
C GLU A 86 -14.25 22.47 -0.92
N THR A 87 -13.82 23.72 -1.06
CA THR A 87 -12.81 24.34 -0.18
C THR A 87 -13.38 24.82 1.16
N VAL A 88 -14.66 24.62 1.43
CA VAL A 88 -15.26 24.98 2.73
C VAL A 88 -15.94 23.77 3.36
N VAL A 89 -15.17 22.71 3.59
CA VAL A 89 -15.39 22.02 4.85
C VAL A 89 -14.73 22.93 5.88
N ASN A 90 -15.53 23.76 6.55
CA ASN A 90 -15.15 24.39 7.80
C ASN A 90 -14.80 23.26 8.77
N PHE A 91 -13.53 22.86 8.77
CA PHE A 91 -12.99 22.27 9.97
C PHE A 91 -13.09 23.36 11.03
N PRO A 92 -13.63 23.08 12.21
CA PRO A 92 -13.59 24.04 13.30
C PRO A 92 -12.14 24.55 13.39
N GLU A 93 -12.00 25.87 13.39
CA GLU A 93 -10.70 26.49 13.62
C GLU A 93 -10.12 25.89 14.90
N THR A 94 -8.83 25.46 14.76
CA THR A 94 -7.94 25.13 15.87
C THR A 94 -8.21 23.84 16.66
N GLU A 95 -7.85 22.70 16.06
CA GLU A 95 -6.89 21.83 16.74
C GLU A 95 -5.69 21.73 15.81
N GLU A 96 -4.54 22.26 16.24
CA GLU A 96 -3.28 22.07 15.52
C GLU A 96 -3.03 20.56 15.41
N VAL A 97 -3.27 20.03 14.22
CA VAL A 97 -3.06 18.60 13.95
C VAL A 97 -1.58 18.32 14.20
N HIS A 98 -1.29 17.43 15.14
CA HIS A 98 0.07 17.11 15.53
C HIS A 98 0.93 16.79 14.29
N PRO A 99 2.13 17.38 14.11
CA PRO A 99 2.95 17.28 12.90
C PRO A 99 3.27 15.83 12.48
N TYR A 100 3.39 14.93 13.45
CA TYR A 100 3.56 13.50 13.19
C TYR A 100 2.37 12.88 12.44
N LEU A 101 1.14 13.23 12.82
CA LEU A 101 -0.09 12.73 12.17
C LEU A 101 -0.16 13.19 10.72
N THR A 102 0.14 14.48 10.48
CA THR A 102 0.19 15.05 9.13
C THR A 102 1.22 14.32 8.26
N ARG A 103 2.44 14.11 8.80
CA ARG A 103 3.51 13.42 8.07
C ARG A 103 3.17 11.96 7.78
N LYS A 104 2.54 11.26 8.72
CA LYS A 104 2.12 9.87 8.58
C LYS A 104 0.78 9.71 7.88
N ARG A 105 0.08 10.82 7.58
CA ARG A 105 -1.25 10.86 6.93
C ARG A 105 -2.29 9.99 7.62
N ILE A 106 -2.31 10.02 8.93
CA ILE A 106 -3.21 9.26 9.80
C ILE A 106 -3.98 10.17 10.74
N LYS A 107 -5.11 9.69 11.23
CA LYS A 107 -5.90 10.36 12.26
C LYS A 107 -5.30 10.12 13.64
N GLN A 108 -5.76 10.91 14.61
CA GLN A 108 -5.30 10.83 15.99
C GLN A 108 -5.73 9.54 16.70
N HIS A 109 -6.88 8.97 16.31
CA HIS A 109 -7.45 7.75 16.89
C HIS A 109 -7.50 7.79 18.42
N ASN A 110 -6.84 6.80 19.06
CA ASN A 110 -6.79 6.65 20.52
C ASN A 110 -5.62 7.38 21.19
N ALA A 111 -4.89 8.22 20.44
CA ALA A 111 -3.86 9.07 21.01
C ALA A 111 -4.47 10.36 21.58
N GLU A 112 -3.87 10.87 22.64
CA GLU A 112 -4.16 12.19 23.21
C GLU A 112 -2.97 13.10 22.92
N VAL A 113 -3.22 14.40 22.67
CA VAL A 113 -2.15 15.41 22.55
C VAL A 113 -1.99 16.09 23.90
N ASP A 114 -0.79 16.05 24.45
CA ASP A 114 -0.47 16.72 25.69
C ASP A 114 0.98 17.22 25.70
N GLU A 115 1.18 18.48 26.04
CA GLU A 115 2.48 19.17 26.02
C GLU A 115 3.25 19.02 24.69
N GLY A 116 2.51 18.91 23.56
CA GLY A 116 3.10 18.77 22.22
C GLY A 116 3.50 17.35 21.82
N ASP A 117 3.32 16.35 22.67
CA ASP A 117 3.53 14.93 22.37
C ASP A 117 2.20 14.20 22.17
N LEU A 118 2.17 13.20 21.26
CA LEU A 118 1.09 12.21 21.22
C LEU A 118 1.30 11.17 22.32
N LYS A 119 0.28 10.98 23.15
CA LYS A 119 0.24 9.99 24.23
C LYS A 119 -0.65 8.81 23.84
N ILE A 120 -0.10 7.62 23.73
CA ILE A 120 -0.80 6.38 23.43
C ILE A 120 -0.76 5.48 24.66
N GLN A 121 -1.91 5.18 25.23
CA GLN A 121 -2.01 4.30 26.39
C GLN A 121 -1.67 2.86 26.02
N ILE A 122 -0.84 2.22 26.84
CA ILE A 122 -0.44 0.82 26.72
C ILE A 122 -1.16 0.02 27.80
N ILE A 123 -1.83 -1.05 27.40
CA ILE A 123 -2.63 -1.90 28.27
C ILE A 123 -2.12 -3.35 28.26
N ASN A 124 -2.46 -4.10 29.28
CA ASN A 124 -2.34 -5.56 29.27
C ASN A 124 -3.62 -6.23 28.73
N SER A 125 -3.64 -7.54 28.62
CA SER A 125 -4.79 -8.33 28.16
C SER A 125 -6.06 -8.21 29.03
N LYS A 126 -5.93 -7.70 30.24
CA LYS A 126 -7.07 -7.39 31.16
C LYS A 126 -7.60 -5.96 31.00
N GLY A 127 -7.05 -5.16 30.05
CA GLY A 127 -7.41 -3.76 29.85
C GLY A 127 -6.85 -2.78 30.87
N GLN A 128 -5.92 -3.21 31.73
CA GLN A 128 -5.31 -2.36 32.74
C GLN A 128 -4.15 -1.57 32.11
N ILE A 129 -4.10 -0.26 32.34
CA ILE A 129 -3.03 0.62 31.87
C ILE A 129 -1.71 0.22 32.53
N GLN A 130 -0.70 -0.04 31.71
CA GLN A 130 0.66 -0.38 32.15
C GLN A 130 1.63 0.77 31.92
N GLY A 131 1.31 1.67 30.99
CA GLY A 131 2.13 2.82 30.67
C GLY A 131 1.64 3.59 29.47
N THR A 132 2.50 4.44 28.95
CA THR A 132 2.21 5.31 27.79
C THR A 132 3.40 5.33 26.84
N GLN A 133 3.14 5.27 25.54
CA GLN A 133 4.09 5.69 24.53
C GLN A 133 3.87 7.17 24.22
N PHE A 134 4.97 7.91 24.15
CA PHE A 134 5.00 9.30 23.74
C PHE A 134 5.64 9.38 22.35
N ILE A 135 5.08 10.20 21.46
CA ILE A 135 5.63 10.47 20.13
C ILE A 135 5.70 11.98 19.97
N ASP A 136 6.90 12.54 19.86
CA ASP A 136 7.10 13.97 19.63
C ASP A 136 6.78 14.39 18.18
N GLU A 137 6.78 15.67 17.92
CA GLU A 137 6.54 16.26 16.61
C GLU A 137 7.44 15.69 15.51
N ASN A 138 8.69 15.29 15.85
CA ASN A 138 9.68 14.72 14.96
C ASN A 138 9.51 13.22 14.77
N GLY A 139 8.62 12.57 15.54
CA GLY A 139 8.35 11.14 15.52
C GLY A 139 9.28 10.30 16.39
N LYS A 140 10.02 10.93 17.29
CA LYS A 140 10.82 10.24 18.30
C LYS A 140 9.90 9.60 19.32
N LYS A 141 10.03 8.30 19.50
CA LYS A 141 9.21 7.51 20.41
C LYS A 141 9.91 7.31 21.75
N LYS A 142 9.16 7.48 22.83
CA LYS A 142 9.61 7.23 24.20
C LYS A 142 8.53 6.46 24.96
N PHE A 143 8.91 5.76 26.00
CA PHE A 143 8.00 5.07 26.93
C PHE A 143 8.22 5.56 28.35
N ASN A 144 7.23 5.35 29.22
CA ASN A 144 7.43 5.56 30.64
C ASN A 144 8.65 4.78 31.14
N HIS A 145 9.40 5.39 32.06
CA HIS A 145 10.51 4.69 32.68
C HIS A 145 10.02 3.44 33.42
N GLY A 146 10.68 2.30 33.21
CA GLY A 146 10.34 1.05 33.88
C GLY A 146 9.14 0.29 33.32
N LEU A 147 8.58 0.69 32.18
CA LEU A 147 7.50 -0.03 31.52
C LEU A 147 7.88 -1.50 31.24
N GLN A 148 7.13 -2.41 31.83
CA GLN A 148 7.19 -3.84 31.54
C GLN A 148 6.24 -4.13 30.38
N TYR A 149 6.73 -4.07 29.15
CA TYR A 149 5.88 -4.09 27.95
C TYR A 149 5.59 -5.50 27.39
N LYS A 150 6.19 -6.55 27.95
CA LYS A 150 5.99 -7.92 27.47
C LYS A 150 4.50 -8.30 27.47
N GLY A 151 3.93 -8.62 26.30
CA GLY A 151 2.53 -8.93 26.11
C GLY A 151 1.57 -7.74 26.21
N CYS A 152 2.10 -6.51 26.48
CA CYS A 152 1.29 -5.29 26.51
C CYS A 152 1.13 -4.73 25.10
N PHE A 153 0.03 -4.01 24.86
CA PHE A 153 -0.35 -3.49 23.56
C PHE A 153 -1.26 -2.26 23.68
N SER A 154 -1.58 -1.65 22.56
CA SER A 154 -2.70 -0.73 22.43
C SER A 154 -3.59 -1.17 21.28
N VAL A 155 -4.86 -0.73 21.24
CA VAL A 155 -5.80 -1.08 20.18
C VAL A 155 -6.29 0.17 19.49
N VAL A 156 -6.17 0.23 18.18
CA VAL A 156 -6.73 1.28 17.35
C VAL A 156 -8.09 0.80 16.82
N ASN A 157 -9.11 1.65 16.93
CA ASN A 157 -10.47 1.43 16.43
C ASN A 157 -11.27 0.32 17.16
N GLY A 158 -11.50 0.53 18.45
CA GLY A 158 -12.50 -0.21 19.21
C GLY A 158 -12.06 -1.58 19.72
N PRO A 159 -12.99 -2.35 20.29
CA PRO A 159 -12.67 -3.62 20.93
C PRO A 159 -12.42 -4.73 19.88
N ILE A 160 -11.56 -5.65 20.23
CA ILE A 160 -11.37 -6.90 19.46
C ILE A 160 -12.58 -7.81 19.75
N THR A 161 -13.32 -8.16 18.71
CA THR A 161 -14.45 -9.11 18.79
C THR A 161 -14.04 -10.47 18.20
N ASP A 162 -14.15 -10.61 16.91
CA ASP A 162 -13.94 -11.83 16.12
C ASP A 162 -12.72 -11.76 15.19
N PHE A 163 -12.18 -10.55 15.02
CA PHE A 163 -11.05 -10.28 14.13
C PHE A 163 -10.21 -9.11 14.62
N ALA A 164 -8.89 -9.18 14.45
CA ALA A 164 -7.98 -8.04 14.57
C ALA A 164 -6.72 -8.23 13.72
N TYR A 165 -6.20 -7.11 13.21
CA TYR A 165 -4.81 -7.05 12.77
C TYR A 165 -3.88 -6.81 13.96
N ILE A 166 -2.59 -7.19 13.79
CA ILE A 166 -1.52 -6.88 14.74
C ILE A 166 -0.38 -6.24 13.95
N SER A 167 0.13 -5.10 14.39
CA SER A 167 1.27 -4.43 13.78
C SER A 167 2.34 -4.08 14.80
N GLU A 168 3.55 -3.80 14.36
CA GLU A 168 4.65 -3.38 15.20
C GLU A 168 4.46 -1.97 15.72
N GLY A 169 4.19 -1.02 14.80
CA GLY A 169 4.15 0.42 15.06
C GLY A 169 2.74 0.99 15.16
N TRP A 170 2.56 2.05 15.96
CA TRP A 170 1.26 2.72 16.11
C TRP A 170 0.78 3.38 14.81
N ALA A 171 1.67 4.04 14.04
CA ALA A 171 1.28 4.63 12.75
C ALA A 171 0.85 3.56 11.74
N THR A 172 1.53 2.42 11.73
CA THR A 172 1.14 1.24 10.93
C THR A 172 -0.24 0.74 11.35
N ALA A 173 -0.52 0.63 12.67
CA ALA A 173 -1.84 0.25 13.18
C ALA A 173 -2.94 1.22 12.73
N CYS A 174 -2.69 2.52 12.78
CA CYS A 174 -3.64 3.54 12.31
C CYS A 174 -3.92 3.39 10.82
N SER A 175 -2.88 3.23 9.98
CA SER A 175 -3.03 3.06 8.53
C SER A 175 -3.81 1.79 8.18
N VAL A 176 -3.51 0.68 8.84
CA VAL A 176 -4.24 -0.59 8.67
C VAL A 176 -5.72 -0.42 9.04
N THR A 177 -5.98 0.22 10.17
CA THR A 177 -7.35 0.51 10.61
C THR A 177 -8.10 1.43 9.65
N GLU A 178 -7.47 2.51 9.20
CA GLU A 178 -8.09 3.47 8.26
C GLU A 178 -8.37 2.84 6.89
N ALA A 179 -7.49 1.93 6.43
CA ALA A 179 -7.68 1.21 5.18
C ALA A 179 -8.80 0.17 5.27
N THR A 180 -8.87 -0.58 6.36
CA THR A 180 -9.70 -1.79 6.46
C THR A 180 -10.99 -1.60 7.26
N GLY A 181 -11.07 -0.57 8.11
CA GLY A 181 -12.13 -0.38 9.10
C GLY A 181 -12.10 -1.39 10.26
N LYS A 182 -11.08 -2.26 10.31
CA LYS A 182 -10.94 -3.31 11.33
C LYS A 182 -10.05 -2.84 12.49
N PRO A 183 -10.23 -3.38 13.70
CA PRO A 183 -9.31 -3.12 14.80
C PRO A 183 -7.89 -3.56 14.45
N CYS A 184 -6.91 -2.75 14.83
CA CYS A 184 -5.50 -3.11 14.74
C CYS A 184 -4.81 -2.95 16.08
N VAL A 185 -4.13 -3.99 16.51
CA VAL A 185 -3.35 -4.02 17.76
C VAL A 185 -1.94 -3.53 17.47
N PHE A 186 -1.50 -2.55 18.22
CA PHE A 186 -0.15 -2.03 18.20
C PHE A 186 0.70 -2.75 19.25
N ALA A 187 1.68 -3.54 18.82
CA ALA A 187 2.48 -4.42 19.69
C ALA A 187 3.77 -3.78 20.23
N LEU A 188 3.99 -2.49 20.00
CA LEU A 188 5.11 -1.67 20.49
C LEU A 188 6.44 -1.88 19.74
N ASN A 189 6.79 -3.12 19.42
CA ASN A 189 7.97 -3.48 18.66
C ASN A 189 7.86 -4.93 18.13
N ALA A 190 8.72 -5.32 17.19
CA ALA A 190 8.74 -6.64 16.57
C ALA A 190 8.87 -7.78 17.60
N SER A 191 9.77 -7.62 18.59
CA SER A 191 10.05 -8.68 19.57
C SER A 191 8.88 -8.97 20.52
N ASN A 192 7.90 -8.05 20.60
CA ASN A 192 6.72 -8.21 21.43
C ASN A 192 5.51 -8.81 20.69
N ILE A 193 5.52 -8.90 19.36
CA ILE A 193 4.40 -9.40 18.56
C ILE A 193 3.96 -10.79 19.02
N THR A 194 4.87 -11.74 19.17
CA THR A 194 4.56 -13.11 19.60
C THR A 194 3.93 -13.14 21.00
N ASN A 195 4.44 -12.31 21.94
CA ASN A 195 3.86 -12.22 23.30
C ASN A 195 2.45 -11.63 23.27
N VAL A 196 2.20 -10.63 22.42
CA VAL A 196 0.86 -10.04 22.24
C VAL A 196 -0.10 -11.06 21.63
N VAL A 197 0.35 -11.85 20.66
CA VAL A 197 -0.45 -12.95 20.08
C VAL A 197 -0.83 -13.97 21.17
N GLU A 198 0.11 -14.38 22.01
CA GLU A 198 -0.12 -15.30 23.13
C GLU A 198 -1.20 -14.76 24.08
N GLU A 199 -1.05 -13.52 24.53
CA GLU A 199 -2.01 -12.86 25.42
C GLU A 199 -3.40 -12.73 24.78
N LEU A 200 -3.48 -12.33 23.51
CA LEU A 200 -4.75 -12.17 22.82
C LEU A 200 -5.44 -13.51 22.61
N LYS A 201 -4.72 -14.57 22.25
CA LYS A 201 -5.29 -15.92 22.12
C LYS A 201 -5.82 -16.47 23.46
N ALA A 202 -5.17 -16.13 24.56
CA ALA A 202 -5.63 -16.54 25.88
C ALA A 202 -6.98 -15.90 26.25
N VAL A 203 -7.20 -14.62 25.90
CA VAL A 203 -8.43 -13.88 26.28
C VAL A 203 -9.49 -13.86 25.17
N LYS A 204 -9.10 -14.12 23.90
CA LYS A 204 -9.94 -14.11 22.70
C LYS A 204 -9.64 -15.31 21.81
N PRO A 205 -9.84 -16.56 22.29
CA PRO A 205 -9.39 -17.77 21.58
C PRO A 205 -10.03 -17.98 20.19
N ASN A 206 -11.21 -17.39 19.97
CA ASN A 206 -11.95 -17.52 18.72
C ASN A 206 -11.71 -16.35 17.76
N ALA A 207 -10.97 -15.33 18.14
CA ALA A 207 -10.68 -14.21 17.27
C ALA A 207 -9.65 -14.62 16.20
N LYS A 208 -9.95 -14.32 14.94
CA LYS A 208 -8.97 -14.44 13.86
C LYS A 208 -7.98 -13.28 13.96
N LEU A 209 -6.71 -13.61 14.17
CA LEU A 209 -5.62 -12.65 14.23
C LEU A 209 -4.78 -12.75 12.97
N ILE A 210 -4.40 -11.61 12.40
CA ILE A 210 -3.49 -11.52 11.24
C ILE A 210 -2.43 -10.46 11.54
N ILE A 211 -1.16 -10.80 11.35
CA ILE A 211 -0.08 -9.83 11.53
C ILE A 211 0.09 -9.03 10.24
N ALA A 212 -0.14 -7.72 10.33
CA ALA A 212 0.25 -6.73 9.33
C ALA A 212 1.72 -6.38 9.57
N GLY A 213 2.62 -7.26 9.10
CA GLY A 213 4.05 -7.22 9.41
C GLY A 213 4.79 -6.16 8.61
N ASP A 214 5.91 -5.70 9.15
CA ASP A 214 6.86 -4.85 8.45
C ASP A 214 7.81 -5.74 7.62
N ASN A 215 8.13 -5.34 6.38
CA ASN A 215 8.97 -6.14 5.49
C ASN A 215 10.47 -5.81 5.68
N ASP A 216 10.92 -5.92 6.92
CA ASP A 216 12.32 -5.84 7.31
C ASP A 216 12.77 -7.11 8.06
N GLU A 217 14.05 -7.22 8.38
CA GLU A 217 14.60 -8.42 9.03
C GLU A 217 13.95 -8.73 10.39
N ALA A 218 13.64 -7.70 11.19
CA ALA A 218 13.03 -7.85 12.51
C ALA A 218 11.54 -8.26 12.40
N GLY A 219 10.80 -7.62 11.51
CA GLY A 219 9.39 -7.92 11.24
C GLY A 219 9.19 -9.32 10.65
N ILE A 220 10.04 -9.71 9.68
CA ILE A 220 10.03 -11.07 9.10
C ILE A 220 10.22 -12.12 10.19
N LYS A 221 11.28 -12.01 11.00
CA LYS A 221 11.56 -12.96 12.10
C LYS A 221 10.42 -13.02 13.13
N ALA A 222 9.80 -11.87 13.44
CA ALA A 222 8.67 -11.81 14.37
C ALA A 222 7.45 -12.56 13.81
N CYS A 223 7.16 -12.37 12.51
CA CYS A 223 6.06 -13.05 11.82
C CYS A 223 6.28 -14.56 11.72
N GLU A 224 7.48 -14.99 11.32
CA GLU A 224 7.87 -16.42 11.26
C GLU A 224 7.73 -17.08 12.64
N LYS A 225 8.18 -16.41 13.70
CA LYS A 225 8.05 -16.90 15.05
C LYS A 225 6.58 -17.01 15.50
N ALA A 226 5.76 -15.98 15.24
CA ALA A 226 4.36 -16.01 15.61
C ALA A 226 3.58 -17.08 14.84
N PHE A 227 3.94 -17.34 13.58
CA PHE A 227 3.38 -18.44 12.80
C PHE A 227 3.80 -19.81 13.36
N SER A 228 5.10 -19.99 13.64
CA SER A 228 5.62 -21.25 14.22
C SER A 228 5.00 -21.57 15.57
N ASP A 229 4.93 -20.57 16.47
CA ASP A 229 4.51 -20.79 17.86
C ASP A 229 2.98 -20.86 18.01
N HIS A 230 2.24 -20.12 17.18
CA HIS A 230 0.81 -19.91 17.37
C HIS A 230 -0.05 -20.10 16.12
N GLY A 231 0.53 -20.38 14.94
CA GLY A 231 -0.19 -20.53 13.68
C GLY A 231 -0.90 -19.24 13.22
N VAL A 232 -0.38 -18.05 13.58
CA VAL A 232 -0.96 -16.77 13.16
C VAL A 232 -0.37 -16.35 11.84
N GLU A 233 -1.25 -16.17 10.85
CA GLU A 233 -0.89 -15.73 9.51
C GLU A 233 -0.39 -14.27 9.53
N ASN A 234 0.40 -13.93 8.52
CA ASN A 234 0.88 -12.56 8.34
C ASN A 234 0.71 -12.10 6.88
N ILE A 235 0.64 -10.80 6.72
CA ILE A 235 0.64 -10.13 5.43
C ILE A 235 1.68 -9.03 5.50
N MET A 236 2.60 -8.99 4.53
CA MET A 236 3.66 -7.99 4.45
C MET A 236 3.53 -7.14 3.18
N PRO A 237 3.94 -5.86 3.22
CA PRO A 237 3.98 -5.02 2.04
C PRO A 237 4.99 -5.54 1.00
N HIS A 238 4.69 -5.35 -0.28
CA HIS A 238 5.63 -5.63 -1.35
C HIS A 238 6.75 -4.58 -1.38
N GLY A 239 7.97 -4.99 -1.09
CA GLY A 239 9.17 -4.15 -1.08
C GLY A 239 9.91 -4.23 0.24
N GLN A 240 11.21 -4.51 0.15
CA GLN A 240 12.08 -4.64 1.32
C GLN A 240 12.15 -3.33 2.11
N GLY A 241 12.04 -3.41 3.42
CA GLY A 241 12.14 -2.28 4.34
C GLY A 241 10.90 -1.40 4.42
N LEU A 242 9.77 -1.80 3.79
CA LEU A 242 8.51 -1.05 3.85
C LEU A 242 7.63 -1.52 5.01
N ASP A 243 6.90 -0.58 5.60
CA ASP A 243 5.78 -0.82 6.50
C ASP A 243 4.42 -0.50 5.82
N TRP A 244 3.30 -0.80 6.47
CA TRP A 244 1.98 -0.53 5.91
C TRP A 244 1.59 0.97 5.92
N ASN A 245 2.25 1.79 6.73
CA ASN A 245 2.09 3.23 6.64
C ASN A 245 2.79 3.80 5.39
N ASP A 246 3.93 3.24 4.98
CA ASP A 246 4.59 3.62 3.73
C ASP A 246 3.70 3.29 2.53
N VAL A 247 3.07 2.10 2.53
CA VAL A 247 2.10 1.71 1.48
C VAL A 247 0.87 2.64 1.49
N TRP A 248 0.33 2.94 2.67
CA TRP A 248 -0.78 3.88 2.86
C TRP A 248 -0.47 5.25 2.27
N ILE A 249 0.69 5.81 2.58
CA ILE A 249 1.13 7.12 2.08
C ILE A 249 1.31 7.08 0.55
N ALA A 250 1.90 6.02 0.02
CA ALA A 250 2.26 5.90 -1.39
C ALA A 250 1.10 5.51 -2.30
N ARG A 251 0.14 4.70 -1.81
CA ARG A 251 -0.87 4.01 -2.64
C ARG A 251 -2.32 4.32 -2.22
N GLY A 252 -2.52 4.92 -1.04
CA GLY A 252 -3.84 5.27 -0.50
C GLY A 252 -4.65 4.10 0.05
N ALA A 253 -5.85 4.43 0.54
CA ALA A 253 -6.70 3.54 1.33
C ALA A 253 -7.12 2.27 0.58
N GLU A 254 -7.60 2.39 -0.65
CA GLU A 254 -8.17 1.26 -1.38
C GLU A 254 -7.11 0.20 -1.74
N TYR A 255 -5.93 0.65 -2.18
CA TYR A 255 -4.83 -0.26 -2.46
C TYR A 255 -4.38 -0.98 -1.20
N THR A 256 -4.19 -0.23 -0.10
CA THR A 256 -3.77 -0.78 1.20
C THR A 256 -4.79 -1.79 1.71
N ARG A 257 -6.10 -1.48 1.61
CA ARG A 257 -7.18 -2.40 1.97
C ARG A 257 -7.11 -3.72 1.19
N LYS A 258 -7.04 -3.64 -0.15
CA LYS A 258 -6.96 -4.83 -1.02
C LYS A 258 -5.71 -5.67 -0.75
N ALA A 259 -4.58 -5.01 -0.47
CA ALA A 259 -3.32 -5.70 -0.18
C ALA A 259 -3.29 -6.36 1.20
N LEU A 260 -4.11 -5.86 2.16
CA LEU A 260 -4.28 -6.44 3.50
C LEU A 260 -5.37 -7.50 3.57
N GLU A 261 -6.20 -7.64 2.53
CA GLU A 261 -7.19 -8.71 2.49
C GLU A 261 -6.46 -10.07 2.45
N PRO A 262 -6.78 -11.00 3.38
CA PRO A 262 -6.23 -12.35 3.32
C PRO A 262 -6.62 -12.96 1.98
N LYS A 263 -5.64 -13.38 1.22
CA LYS A 263 -5.92 -14.08 -0.03
C LYS A 263 -6.59 -15.42 0.29
N ASN A 264 -7.78 -15.58 -0.19
CA ASN A 264 -8.40 -16.90 -0.16
C ASN A 264 -7.73 -17.72 -1.29
N VAL A 265 -7.06 -18.80 -0.94
CA VAL A 265 -6.44 -19.69 -1.93
C VAL A 265 -7.46 -20.16 -2.98
N LEU A 266 -8.74 -20.22 -2.61
CA LEU A 266 -9.80 -20.57 -3.54
C LEU A 266 -10.10 -19.48 -4.58
N ASP A 267 -9.77 -18.22 -4.29
CA ASP A 267 -9.95 -17.12 -5.25
C ASP A 267 -8.87 -17.15 -6.35
N GLU A 268 -7.76 -17.85 -6.12
CA GLU A 268 -6.71 -18.11 -7.10
C GLU A 268 -6.92 -19.43 -7.86
N VAL A 269 -7.90 -20.25 -7.45
CA VAL A 269 -8.25 -21.49 -8.15
C VAL A 269 -9.12 -21.15 -9.36
N ILE A 270 -8.53 -21.27 -10.53
CA ILE A 270 -9.27 -21.18 -11.80
C ILE A 270 -9.96 -22.51 -12.00
N PHE A 271 -11.28 -22.55 -11.80
CA PHE A 271 -12.07 -23.73 -12.09
C PHE A 271 -12.08 -24.04 -13.59
N PRO A 272 -12.19 -25.31 -14.01
CA PRO A 272 -12.10 -25.69 -15.43
C PRO A 272 -13.05 -24.94 -16.37
N ASP A 273 -14.24 -24.58 -15.90
CA ASP A 273 -15.22 -23.76 -16.63
C ASP A 273 -14.78 -22.30 -16.84
N GLN A 274 -14.01 -21.75 -15.91
CA GLN A 274 -13.41 -20.40 -16.00
C GLN A 274 -12.11 -20.41 -16.82
N ALA A 275 -11.33 -21.50 -16.75
CA ALA A 275 -10.09 -21.67 -17.51
C ALA A 275 -10.33 -21.74 -19.04
N ILE A 276 -11.45 -22.31 -19.46
CA ILE A 276 -11.78 -22.47 -20.88
C ILE A 276 -12.04 -21.13 -21.57
N ALA A 277 -12.49 -20.11 -20.86
CA ALA A 277 -12.83 -18.78 -21.42
C ALA A 277 -11.60 -17.87 -21.67
N GLN A 278 -10.43 -18.18 -21.12
CA GLN A 278 -9.26 -17.29 -21.17
C GLN A 278 -8.09 -17.78 -22.03
N ILE A 279 -8.15 -18.99 -22.58
CA ILE A 279 -7.04 -19.52 -23.36
C ILE A 279 -7.39 -19.47 -24.87
N ALA A 280 -7.15 -18.31 -25.46
CA ALA A 280 -6.77 -18.33 -26.87
C ALA A 280 -5.40 -19.05 -26.94
N LYS A 281 -5.43 -20.36 -27.19
CA LYS A 281 -4.21 -21.16 -27.30
C LYS A 281 -3.46 -20.70 -28.54
N THR A 282 -2.43 -19.87 -28.35
CA THR A 282 -1.40 -19.64 -29.36
C THR A 282 -0.52 -20.87 -29.39
N TYR A 283 -0.45 -21.53 -30.54
CA TYR A 283 0.36 -22.72 -30.73
C TYR A 283 1.69 -22.36 -31.39
N LEU A 284 2.80 -22.82 -30.84
CA LEU A 284 4.10 -22.86 -31.52
C LEU A 284 4.10 -23.96 -32.60
N VAL A 285 3.47 -25.08 -32.32
CA VAL A 285 3.16 -26.16 -33.27
C VAL A 285 1.72 -26.55 -33.07
N LYS A 286 0.89 -26.36 -34.11
CA LYS A 286 -0.56 -26.49 -34.02
C LYS A 286 -1.00 -27.86 -33.47
N GLY A 287 -1.78 -27.81 -32.39
CA GLY A 287 -2.29 -29.01 -31.72
C GLY A 287 -1.28 -29.75 -30.84
N TRP A 288 0.00 -29.31 -30.79
CA TRP A 288 1.08 -29.97 -30.07
C TRP A 288 1.70 -29.10 -28.98
N LEU A 289 2.31 -27.99 -29.36
CA LEU A 289 3.01 -27.12 -28.44
C LEU A 289 2.32 -25.75 -28.36
N THR A 290 2.00 -25.35 -27.17
CA THR A 290 1.45 -24.01 -26.88
C THR A 290 2.54 -23.07 -26.41
N GLU A 291 2.42 -21.79 -26.74
CA GLU A 291 3.30 -20.76 -26.20
C GLU A 291 3.21 -20.71 -24.66
N ASN A 292 4.30 -20.32 -24.03
CA ASN A 292 4.40 -20.13 -22.56
C ASN A 292 4.07 -21.40 -21.74
N THR A 293 4.32 -22.60 -22.30
CA THR A 293 4.13 -23.86 -21.59
C THR A 293 5.42 -24.67 -21.53
N ILE A 294 5.51 -25.59 -20.56
CA ILE A 294 6.59 -26.55 -20.47
C ILE A 294 6.08 -27.87 -21.06
N SER A 295 6.84 -28.42 -22.00
CA SER A 295 6.58 -29.73 -22.59
C SER A 295 7.73 -30.69 -22.31
N ALA A 296 7.43 -31.97 -22.11
CA ALA A 296 8.41 -32.99 -21.82
C ALA A 296 8.30 -34.18 -22.81
N VAL A 297 9.44 -34.66 -23.29
CA VAL A 297 9.55 -35.82 -24.16
C VAL A 297 10.12 -36.99 -23.37
N PHE A 298 9.36 -38.07 -23.25
CA PHE A 298 9.74 -39.28 -22.50
C PHE A 298 10.06 -40.44 -23.44
N GLY A 299 10.91 -41.34 -22.98
CA GLY A 299 11.24 -42.59 -23.67
C GLY A 299 12.58 -43.17 -23.22
N PRO A 300 12.90 -44.44 -23.62
CA PRO A 300 14.16 -45.09 -23.30
C PRO A 300 15.39 -44.32 -23.83
N SER A 301 16.57 -44.62 -23.33
CA SER A 301 17.80 -44.08 -23.88
C SER A 301 17.99 -44.47 -25.32
N ASN A 302 18.65 -43.62 -26.13
CA ASN A 302 19.04 -43.86 -27.54
C ASN A 302 17.88 -44.00 -28.53
N VAL A 303 16.67 -43.57 -28.22
CA VAL A 303 15.52 -43.59 -29.17
C VAL A 303 15.37 -42.28 -29.98
N GLY A 304 16.38 -41.40 -29.98
CA GLY A 304 16.38 -40.18 -30.78
C GLY A 304 15.69 -38.96 -30.21
N LYS A 305 15.36 -38.95 -28.91
CA LYS A 305 14.67 -37.81 -28.25
C LYS A 305 15.38 -36.45 -28.47
N SER A 306 16.72 -36.45 -28.39
CA SER A 306 17.51 -35.23 -28.59
C SER A 306 17.46 -34.73 -30.03
N PHE A 307 17.50 -35.64 -31.01
CA PHE A 307 17.35 -35.27 -32.42
C PHE A 307 15.96 -34.71 -32.71
N PHE A 308 14.91 -35.36 -32.18
CA PHE A 308 13.56 -34.86 -32.25
C PHE A 308 13.42 -33.44 -31.66
N ALA A 309 13.95 -33.22 -30.49
CA ALA A 309 13.89 -31.89 -29.84
C ALA A 309 14.67 -30.82 -30.62
N LEU A 310 15.82 -31.17 -31.17
CA LEU A 310 16.61 -30.27 -32.03
C LEU A 310 15.91 -29.92 -33.31
N ASP A 311 15.36 -30.91 -34.04
CA ASP A 311 14.62 -30.72 -35.26
C ASP A 311 13.39 -29.82 -35.07
N LEU A 312 12.61 -30.11 -34.03
CA LEU A 312 11.46 -29.30 -33.66
C LEU A 312 11.84 -27.87 -33.30
N SER A 313 12.89 -27.69 -32.49
CA SER A 313 13.37 -26.36 -32.10
C SER A 313 13.88 -25.55 -33.27
N TRP A 314 14.53 -26.19 -34.23
CA TRP A 314 15.04 -25.54 -35.43
C TRP A 314 13.86 -25.03 -36.33
N HIS A 315 12.83 -25.83 -36.53
CA HIS A 315 11.66 -25.43 -37.31
C HIS A 315 10.90 -24.27 -36.66
N ILE A 316 10.76 -24.31 -35.33
CA ILE A 316 10.16 -23.20 -34.59
C ILE A 316 11.00 -21.91 -34.72
N ALA A 317 12.33 -22.01 -34.59
CA ALA A 317 13.22 -20.85 -34.69
C ALA A 317 13.29 -20.28 -36.10
N ALA A 318 13.21 -21.15 -37.14
CA ALA A 318 13.18 -20.77 -38.56
C ALA A 318 11.80 -20.28 -39.02
N ASN A 319 10.77 -20.38 -38.18
CA ASN A 319 9.38 -20.14 -38.55
C ASN A 319 8.93 -20.98 -39.75
N GLU A 320 9.38 -22.24 -39.80
CA GLU A 320 9.06 -23.20 -40.86
C GLU A 320 8.04 -24.23 -40.34
N MET A 321 7.21 -24.75 -41.25
CA MET A 321 6.25 -25.79 -40.89
C MET A 321 6.96 -27.09 -40.49
N TRP A 322 6.59 -27.68 -39.38
CA TRP A 322 7.07 -28.96 -38.91
C TRP A 322 6.05 -30.06 -39.22
N LEU A 323 6.49 -31.08 -39.96
CA LEU A 323 5.65 -32.19 -40.42
C LEU A 323 4.30 -31.78 -41.08
N ASN A 324 4.28 -30.69 -41.86
CA ASN A 324 3.07 -30.15 -42.51
C ASN A 324 1.95 -29.67 -41.56
N SER A 325 2.30 -29.26 -40.34
CA SER A 325 1.37 -28.71 -39.32
C SER A 325 1.58 -27.22 -39.09
#